data_c876cc2129d8e86b1124ddb90154b658
#
_entry.id   c876cc2129d8e86b1124ddb90154b658
#
_cell.length_a   1.000
_cell.length_b   1.000
_cell.length_c   1.000
_cell.angle_alpha   90.00
_cell.angle_beta   90.00
_cell.angle_gamma   90.00
#
_symmetry.space_group_name_H-M   'P 1'
#
loop_
_entity.id
_entity.type
_entity.pdbx_description
1 polymer ?
#
loop_
_entity_poly.entity_id
_entity_poly.type
_entity_poly.pdbx_seq_one_letter_code
_entity_poly.pdbx_strand_id
1 'polypeptide(L)'
;VASWVFPMIWLQQGLHFQWMPPFIVGTEVPDVTNRLADALKFSGLISVSYGAFCLLLPHTPPKQDAIEKLAFKKAFELFRKSSFTVLVIASLAVSVIHQIYFLQTGPFLSHIGILDSQIGPAMTIGQFAEILTMAYLGFFLKRLGFHKVISIGVAAYCIRYAIFGTGSFPVWVMVMSQAFHGFCYAFFFAAAYIYVDKLADEDVRHSAQTVFGIIIL
;
A
#
# COMPACT_ATOMS: atom_id res chain seq x y z
N VAL A 1 2.15 10.09 8.72
CA VAL A 1 2.07 11.24 9.66
C VAL A 1 0.87 11.08 10.57
N ALA A 2 -0.35 10.92 10.06
CA ALA A 2 -1.57 10.78 10.88
C ALA A 2 -1.46 9.64 11.91
N SER A 3 -0.95 8.48 11.52
CA SER A 3 -0.77 7.30 12.37
C SER A 3 0.20 7.50 13.54
N TRP A 4 1.01 8.56 13.51
CA TRP A 4 1.92 8.95 14.59
C TRP A 4 1.37 10.12 15.41
N VAL A 5 0.88 11.14 14.70
CA VAL A 5 0.40 12.36 15.35
C VAL A 5 -0.88 12.10 16.15
N PHE A 6 -1.79 11.28 15.63
CA PHE A 6 -3.04 10.98 16.32
C PHE A 6 -2.82 10.25 17.67
N PRO A 7 -2.04 9.15 17.75
CA PRO A 7 -1.72 8.54 19.03
C PRO A 7 -0.98 9.48 20.00
N MET A 8 -0.03 10.27 19.51
CA MET A 8 0.74 11.18 20.34
C MET A 8 -0.11 12.26 21.00
N ILE A 9 -1.01 12.88 20.23
CA ILE A 9 -1.78 14.04 20.68
C ILE A 9 -3.09 13.57 21.33
N TRP A 10 -3.85 12.71 20.65
CA TRP A 10 -5.20 12.34 21.04
C TRP A 10 -5.24 11.23 22.07
N LEU A 11 -4.35 10.25 21.93
CA LEU A 11 -4.22 9.17 22.89
C LEU A 11 -3.26 9.53 24.05
N GLN A 12 -2.63 10.68 24.01
CA GLN A 12 -1.71 11.18 25.04
C GLN A 12 -0.56 10.22 25.40
N GLN A 13 -0.17 9.36 24.46
CA GLN A 13 0.82 8.31 24.69
C GLN A 13 2.27 8.80 24.63
N GLY A 14 2.52 10.00 24.10
CA GLY A 14 3.87 10.43 23.79
C GLY A 14 4.54 9.57 22.71
N LEU A 15 5.86 9.63 22.58
CA LEU A 15 6.66 8.86 21.61
C LEU A 15 7.06 7.47 22.12
N HIS A 16 6.30 6.87 23.02
CA HIS A 16 6.67 5.62 23.68
C HIS A 16 6.06 4.42 22.97
N PHE A 17 6.88 3.68 22.22
CA PHE A 17 6.46 2.47 21.54
C PHE A 17 7.09 1.23 22.19
N GLN A 18 6.30 0.23 22.54
CA GLN A 18 6.77 -1.02 23.16
C GLN A 18 7.78 -1.79 22.33
N TRP A 19 7.77 -1.62 21.00
CA TRP A 19 8.70 -2.25 20.08
C TRP A 19 10.02 -1.48 19.93
N MET A 20 10.14 -0.30 20.51
CA MET A 20 11.41 0.42 20.63
C MET A 20 12.25 -0.11 21.80
N PRO A 21 13.55 0.20 21.85
CA PRO A 21 14.40 -0.18 22.99
C PRO A 21 13.79 0.24 24.34
N PRO A 22 14.04 -0.50 25.44
CA PRO A 22 13.24 -0.47 26.69
C PRO A 22 13.20 0.85 27.46
N PHE A 23 13.94 1.85 27.04
CA PHE A 23 13.90 3.17 27.68
C PHE A 23 12.71 4.05 27.24
N ILE A 24 11.83 3.53 26.37
CA ILE A 24 10.68 4.29 25.86
C ILE A 24 9.41 3.39 25.92
N VAL A 25 8.97 3.08 27.13
CA VAL A 25 7.74 2.28 27.33
C VAL A 25 6.58 3.23 27.63
N GLY A 26 5.54 3.18 26.78
CA GLY A 26 4.27 3.88 27.01
C GLY A 26 3.26 3.00 27.74
N THR A 27 2.36 3.62 28.44
CA THR A 27 1.18 2.97 29.03
C THR A 27 -0.03 3.18 28.13
N GLU A 28 -0.87 2.14 28.00
CA GLU A 28 -2.11 2.27 27.26
C GLU A 28 -3.09 3.20 27.98
N VAL A 29 -3.73 4.08 27.21
CA VAL A 29 -4.71 5.01 27.76
C VAL A 29 -6.03 4.29 27.97
N PRO A 30 -6.74 4.49 29.09
CA PRO A 30 -8.09 3.96 29.26
C PRO A 30 -9.01 4.39 28.13
N ASP A 31 -9.88 3.48 27.67
CA ASP A 31 -10.90 3.76 26.64
C ASP A 31 -10.33 4.05 25.23
N VAL A 32 -9.23 3.36 24.86
CA VAL A 32 -8.55 3.50 23.56
C VAL A 32 -9.51 3.28 22.39
N THR A 33 -10.42 2.30 22.49
CA THR A 33 -11.33 1.97 21.39
C THR A 33 -12.23 3.15 21.02
N ASN A 34 -12.81 3.83 22.00
CA ASN A 34 -13.65 5.00 21.74
C ASN A 34 -12.83 6.18 21.20
N ARG A 35 -11.61 6.36 21.70
CA ARG A 35 -10.70 7.41 21.22
C ARG A 35 -10.21 7.13 19.79
N LEU A 36 -9.99 5.89 19.41
CA LEU A 36 -9.68 5.51 18.04
C LEU A 36 -10.86 5.76 17.10
N ALA A 37 -12.10 5.61 17.56
CA ALA A 37 -13.28 5.97 16.77
C ALA A 37 -13.32 7.45 16.39
N ASP A 38 -12.72 8.34 17.17
CA ASP A 38 -12.61 9.75 16.83
C ASP A 38 -11.73 9.99 15.60
N ALA A 39 -10.79 9.09 15.29
CA ALA A 39 -10.02 9.14 14.04
C ALA A 39 -10.93 9.03 12.81
N LEU A 40 -11.97 8.19 12.87
CA LEU A 40 -12.96 8.07 11.79
C LEU A 40 -13.78 9.35 11.64
N LYS A 41 -14.20 9.96 12.76
CA LYS A 41 -14.94 11.23 12.75
C LYS A 41 -14.10 12.36 12.15
N PHE A 42 -12.82 12.44 12.55
CA PHE A 42 -11.88 13.44 12.02
C PHE A 42 -11.59 13.21 10.53
N SER A 43 -11.42 11.96 10.11
CA SER A 43 -11.30 11.61 8.69
C SER A 43 -12.54 12.02 7.90
N GLY A 44 -13.75 11.81 8.44
CA GLY A 44 -15.01 12.26 7.84
C GLY A 44 -15.05 13.78 7.66
N LEU A 45 -14.64 14.54 8.68
CA LEU A 45 -14.60 16.01 8.62
C LEU A 45 -13.63 16.50 7.53
N ILE A 46 -12.43 15.91 7.46
CA ILE A 46 -11.44 16.23 6.42
C ILE A 46 -12.01 15.88 5.03
N SER A 47 -12.66 14.74 4.90
CA SER A 47 -13.26 14.32 3.62
C SER A 47 -14.34 15.28 3.13
N VAL A 48 -15.21 15.77 4.02
CA VAL A 48 -16.20 16.80 3.69
C VAL A 48 -15.52 18.10 3.27
N SER A 49 -14.51 18.54 3.99
CA SER A 49 -13.74 19.75 3.66
C SER A 49 -13.04 19.61 2.30
N TYR A 50 -12.47 18.44 2.01
CA TYR A 50 -11.88 18.15 0.70
C TYR A 50 -12.92 18.10 -0.41
N GLY A 51 -14.10 17.52 -0.15
CA GLY A 51 -15.24 17.56 -1.09
C GLY A 51 -15.66 18.99 -1.43
N ALA A 52 -15.76 19.86 -0.42
CA ALA A 52 -16.05 21.29 -0.64
C ALA A 52 -14.93 21.97 -1.45
N PHE A 53 -13.66 21.66 -1.19
CA PHE A 53 -12.54 22.15 -2.00
C PHE A 53 -12.63 21.70 -3.46
N CYS A 54 -13.08 20.46 -3.73
CA CYS A 54 -13.24 19.97 -5.10
C CYS A 54 -14.24 20.78 -5.93
N LEU A 55 -15.24 21.44 -5.30
CA LEU A 55 -16.16 22.34 -5.99
C LEU A 55 -15.50 23.63 -6.51
N LEU A 56 -14.32 23.97 -5.97
CA LEU A 56 -13.54 25.14 -6.40
C LEU A 56 -12.56 24.80 -7.53
N LEU A 57 -12.41 23.51 -7.88
CA LEU A 57 -11.50 23.11 -8.94
C LEU A 57 -12.03 23.52 -10.32
N PRO A 58 -11.14 23.93 -11.26
CA PRO A 58 -11.56 24.27 -12.61
C PRO A 58 -12.19 23.06 -13.30
N HIS A 59 -13.24 23.31 -14.05
CA HIS A 59 -13.91 22.26 -14.82
C HIS A 59 -12.98 21.72 -15.91
N THR A 60 -12.68 20.43 -15.86
CA THR A 60 -11.92 19.71 -16.88
C THR A 60 -12.87 18.79 -17.65
N PRO A 61 -13.43 19.23 -18.80
CA PRO A 61 -14.33 18.39 -19.57
C PRO A 61 -13.61 17.17 -20.11
N PRO A 62 -14.29 16.01 -20.18
CA PRO A 62 -13.72 14.83 -20.80
C PRO A 62 -13.43 15.11 -22.28
N LYS A 63 -12.33 14.57 -22.82
CA LYS A 63 -12.01 14.65 -24.24
C LYS A 63 -13.15 14.00 -25.04
N GLN A 64 -13.89 14.81 -25.81
CA GLN A 64 -14.99 14.30 -26.64
C GLN A 64 -14.49 13.58 -27.91
N ASP A 65 -13.25 13.85 -28.33
CA ASP A 65 -12.59 13.23 -29.48
C ASP A 65 -11.90 11.90 -29.11
N ALA A 66 -12.43 11.16 -28.15
CA ALA A 66 -11.96 9.80 -27.90
C ALA A 66 -12.15 8.97 -29.17
N ILE A 67 -11.07 8.77 -29.89
CA ILE A 67 -10.98 8.12 -31.21
C ILE A 67 -11.63 6.74 -31.21
N GLU A 68 -11.91 6.15 -30.04
CA GLU A 68 -12.59 4.87 -29.95
C GLU A 68 -13.55 4.75 -28.78
N LYS A 69 -14.84 4.65 -29.12
CA LYS A 69 -15.92 4.27 -28.18
C LYS A 69 -15.74 2.87 -27.57
N LEU A 70 -14.78 2.09 -28.04
CA LEU A 70 -14.52 0.70 -27.67
C LEU A 70 -13.09 0.46 -27.12
N ALA A 71 -12.42 1.50 -26.61
CA ALA A 71 -11.07 1.38 -26.02
C ALA A 71 -11.01 0.29 -24.94
N PHE A 72 -12.11 0.06 -24.24
CA PHE A 72 -12.21 -1.03 -23.25
C PHE A 72 -12.15 -2.42 -23.89
N LYS A 73 -12.78 -2.64 -25.06
CA LYS A 73 -12.65 -3.91 -25.79
C LYS A 73 -11.22 -4.16 -26.28
N LYS A 74 -10.57 -3.13 -26.82
CA LYS A 74 -9.16 -3.24 -27.21
C LYS A 74 -8.24 -3.51 -26.04
N ALA A 75 -8.54 -2.98 -24.84
CA ALA A 75 -7.77 -3.30 -23.64
C ALA A 75 -7.82 -4.82 -23.31
N PHE A 76 -8.92 -5.50 -23.59
CA PHE A 76 -9.00 -6.96 -23.45
C PHE A 76 -8.14 -7.72 -24.49
N GLU A 77 -7.81 -7.12 -25.63
CA GLU A 77 -6.91 -7.75 -26.61
C GLU A 77 -5.49 -7.88 -26.07
N LEU A 78 -5.11 -7.10 -25.04
CA LEU A 78 -3.83 -7.26 -24.35
C LEU A 78 -3.67 -8.63 -23.70
N PHE A 79 -4.77 -9.33 -23.37
CA PHE A 79 -4.71 -10.72 -22.89
C PHE A 79 -4.16 -11.69 -23.93
N ARG A 80 -4.12 -11.33 -25.21
CA ARG A 80 -3.44 -12.12 -26.25
C ARG A 80 -1.93 -12.04 -26.16
N LYS A 81 -1.39 -10.99 -25.48
CA LYS A 81 0.05 -10.88 -25.19
C LYS A 81 0.36 -11.72 -23.94
N SER A 82 1.09 -12.81 -24.09
CA SER A 82 1.49 -13.69 -22.98
C SER A 82 2.03 -12.95 -21.77
N SER A 83 2.86 -11.91 -21.99
CA SER A 83 3.46 -11.13 -20.90
C SER A 83 2.41 -10.39 -20.05
N PHE A 84 1.35 -9.88 -20.67
CA PHE A 84 0.24 -9.25 -19.96
C PHE A 84 -0.56 -10.27 -19.16
N THR A 85 -0.91 -11.41 -19.75
CA THR A 85 -1.67 -12.47 -19.09
C THR A 85 -0.92 -13.04 -17.89
N VAL A 86 0.37 -13.33 -18.04
CA VAL A 86 1.22 -13.79 -16.93
C VAL A 86 1.28 -12.75 -15.81
N LEU A 87 1.45 -11.46 -16.16
CA LEU A 87 1.44 -10.38 -15.19
C LEU A 87 0.11 -10.33 -14.44
N VAL A 88 -1.03 -10.40 -15.13
CA VAL A 88 -2.36 -10.35 -14.49
C VAL A 88 -2.56 -11.51 -13.53
N ILE A 89 -2.21 -12.73 -13.92
CA ILE A 89 -2.35 -13.93 -13.07
C ILE A 89 -1.46 -13.79 -11.82
N ALA A 90 -0.20 -13.38 -12.00
CA ALA A 90 0.71 -13.14 -10.88
C ALA A 90 0.20 -12.01 -9.96
N SER A 91 -0.32 -10.93 -10.55
CA SER A 91 -0.85 -9.79 -9.80
C SER A 91 -2.10 -10.16 -9.00
N LEU A 92 -2.97 -11.01 -9.54
CA LEU A 92 -4.15 -11.49 -8.82
C LEU A 92 -3.74 -12.29 -7.57
N ALA A 93 -2.77 -13.19 -7.70
CA ALA A 93 -2.26 -13.95 -6.56
C ALA A 93 -1.62 -13.04 -5.51
N VAL A 94 -0.79 -12.08 -5.93
CA VAL A 94 -0.14 -11.14 -5.03
C VAL A 94 -1.14 -10.17 -4.40
N SER A 95 -2.21 -9.77 -5.10
CA SER A 95 -3.29 -8.94 -4.54
C SER A 95 -4.00 -9.62 -3.39
N VAL A 96 -4.34 -10.91 -3.52
CA VAL A 96 -4.95 -11.67 -2.41
C VAL A 96 -4.02 -11.67 -1.20
N ILE A 97 -2.73 -11.94 -1.40
CA ILE A 97 -1.72 -11.90 -0.34
C ILE A 97 -1.63 -10.49 0.27
N HIS A 98 -1.70 -9.45 -0.55
CA HIS A 98 -1.65 -8.07 -0.10
C HIS A 98 -2.87 -7.68 0.75
N GLN A 99 -4.07 -8.13 0.38
CA GLN A 99 -5.28 -7.90 1.18
C GLN A 99 -5.23 -8.64 2.52
N ILE A 100 -4.70 -9.87 2.55
CA ILE A 100 -4.48 -10.61 3.80
C ILE A 100 -3.58 -9.81 4.75
N TYR A 101 -2.56 -9.11 4.23
CA TYR A 101 -1.73 -8.24 5.06
C TYR A 101 -2.54 -7.17 5.77
N PHE A 102 -3.40 -6.43 5.08
CA PHE A 102 -4.20 -5.37 5.72
C PHE A 102 -5.20 -5.91 6.72
N LEU A 103 -5.78 -7.09 6.45
CA LEU A 103 -6.76 -7.70 7.33
C LEU A 103 -6.14 -8.33 8.59
N GLN A 104 -4.97 -8.96 8.45
CA GLN A 104 -4.42 -9.81 9.49
C GLN A 104 -3.25 -9.19 10.26
N THR A 105 -2.56 -8.18 9.72
CA THR A 105 -1.38 -7.62 10.40
C THR A 105 -1.74 -6.94 11.71
N GLY A 106 -2.83 -6.19 11.76
CA GLY A 106 -3.29 -5.55 13.00
C GLY A 106 -3.58 -6.58 14.12
N PRO A 107 -4.48 -7.56 13.89
CA PRO A 107 -4.74 -8.63 14.84
C PRO A 107 -3.48 -9.43 15.23
N PHE A 108 -2.60 -9.70 14.27
CA PHE A 108 -1.34 -10.39 14.54
C PHE A 108 -0.42 -9.59 15.48
N LEU A 109 -0.25 -8.29 15.21
CA LEU A 109 0.58 -7.42 16.05
C LEU A 109 0.00 -7.29 17.47
N SER A 110 -1.32 -7.20 17.62
CA SER A 110 -1.98 -7.24 18.92
C SER A 110 -1.73 -8.58 19.65
N HIS A 111 -1.85 -9.70 18.93
CA HIS A 111 -1.62 -11.03 19.49
C HIS A 111 -0.19 -11.23 20.03
N ILE A 112 0.83 -10.67 19.38
CA ILE A 112 2.22 -10.71 19.83
C ILE A 112 2.54 -9.68 20.92
N GLY A 113 1.53 -8.95 21.44
CA GLY A 113 1.62 -8.06 22.59
C GLY A 113 1.88 -6.59 22.29
N ILE A 114 1.67 -6.14 21.05
CA ILE A 114 1.70 -4.70 20.74
C ILE A 114 0.36 -4.08 21.13
N LEU A 115 0.40 -2.96 21.86
CA LEU A 115 -0.79 -2.21 22.24
C LEU A 115 -1.55 -1.73 21.00
N ASP A 116 -2.88 -1.81 21.01
CA ASP A 116 -3.72 -1.44 19.86
C ASP A 116 -3.46 -0.02 19.37
N SER A 117 -3.18 0.91 20.27
CA SER A 117 -2.79 2.29 19.95
C SER A 117 -1.46 2.41 19.20
N GLN A 118 -0.59 1.42 19.29
CA GLN A 118 0.74 1.40 18.67
C GLN A 118 0.80 0.62 17.36
N ILE A 119 -0.26 -0.11 17.00
CA ILE A 119 -0.34 -0.87 15.76
C ILE A 119 -0.23 0.06 14.54
N GLY A 120 -1.00 1.16 14.53
CA GLY A 120 -0.94 2.15 13.46
C GLY A 120 0.49 2.70 13.24
N PRO A 121 1.16 3.23 14.25
CA PRO A 121 2.57 3.63 14.17
C PRO A 121 3.50 2.53 13.68
N ALA A 122 3.37 1.29 14.18
CA ALA A 122 4.19 0.16 13.75
C ALA A 122 4.03 -0.15 12.25
N MET A 123 2.79 -0.14 11.75
CA MET A 123 2.50 -0.35 10.33
C MET A 123 3.00 0.79 9.44
N THR A 124 3.09 2.01 9.97
CA THR A 124 3.56 3.20 9.22
C THR A 124 5.02 3.08 8.77
N ILE A 125 5.83 2.24 9.42
CA ILE A 125 7.21 1.95 8.98
C ILE A 125 7.20 1.45 7.53
N GLY A 126 6.23 0.62 7.17
CA GLY A 126 6.04 0.15 5.80
C GLY A 126 5.74 1.30 4.83
N GLN A 127 4.94 2.27 5.23
CA GLN A 127 4.58 3.43 4.41
C GLN A 127 5.79 4.37 4.18
N PHE A 128 6.62 4.59 5.20
CA PHE A 128 7.87 5.34 5.01
C PHE A 128 8.83 4.63 4.04
N ALA A 129 8.98 3.33 4.19
CA ALA A 129 9.78 2.52 3.26
C ALA A 129 9.20 2.57 1.83
N GLU A 130 7.86 2.59 1.69
CA GLU A 130 7.20 2.74 0.40
C GLU A 130 7.53 4.07 -0.27
N ILE A 131 7.46 5.19 0.45
CA ILE A 131 7.81 6.51 -0.09
C ILE A 131 9.24 6.50 -0.63
N LEU A 132 10.19 5.96 0.14
CA LEU A 132 11.60 5.86 -0.29
C LEU A 132 11.75 4.95 -1.51
N THR A 133 11.13 3.77 -1.49
CA THR A 133 11.23 2.80 -2.57
C THR A 133 10.60 3.34 -3.86
N MET A 134 9.46 4.05 -3.75
CA MET A 134 8.82 4.74 -4.89
C MET A 134 9.71 5.84 -5.47
N ALA A 135 10.36 6.63 -4.63
CA ALA A 135 11.26 7.68 -5.09
C ALA A 135 12.42 7.13 -5.94
N TYR A 136 12.91 5.95 -5.61
CA TYR A 136 14.01 5.29 -6.34
C TYR A 136 13.54 4.28 -7.39
N LEU A 137 12.25 4.02 -7.54
CA LEU A 137 11.71 3.02 -8.46
C LEU A 137 12.20 3.22 -9.90
N GLY A 138 12.18 4.46 -10.39
CA GLY A 138 12.65 4.78 -11.74
C GLY A 138 14.12 4.43 -11.99
N PHE A 139 14.97 4.63 -10.98
CA PHE A 139 16.38 4.24 -11.04
C PHE A 139 16.52 2.71 -11.14
N PHE A 140 15.80 1.96 -10.32
CA PHE A 140 15.84 0.50 -10.33
C PHE A 140 15.28 -0.07 -11.63
N LEU A 141 14.19 0.48 -12.15
CA LEU A 141 13.61 0.05 -13.43
C LEU A 141 14.57 0.27 -14.60
N LYS A 142 15.29 1.39 -14.63
CA LYS A 142 16.29 1.65 -15.67
C LYS A 142 17.49 0.71 -15.58
N ARG A 143 17.94 0.38 -14.37
CA ARG A 143 19.16 -0.42 -14.14
C ARG A 143 18.92 -1.93 -14.19
N LEU A 144 17.83 -2.41 -13.64
CA LEU A 144 17.54 -3.85 -13.47
C LEU A 144 16.50 -4.36 -14.46
N GLY A 145 15.66 -3.47 -14.99
CA GLY A 145 14.50 -3.83 -15.82
C GLY A 145 13.31 -4.37 -15.02
N PHE A 146 12.16 -4.46 -15.69
CA PHE A 146 10.89 -4.84 -15.05
C PHE A 146 10.91 -6.21 -14.40
N HIS A 147 11.44 -7.22 -15.10
CA HIS A 147 11.44 -8.60 -14.58
C HIS A 147 12.13 -8.72 -13.23
N LYS A 148 13.34 -8.16 -13.10
CA LYS A 148 14.11 -8.25 -11.85
C LYS A 148 13.45 -7.42 -10.75
N VAL A 149 12.96 -6.21 -11.05
CA VAL A 149 12.30 -5.35 -10.06
C VAL A 149 11.05 -6.02 -9.52
N ILE A 150 10.17 -6.53 -10.38
CA ILE A 150 8.95 -7.26 -9.99
C ILE A 150 9.30 -8.51 -9.17
N SER A 151 10.34 -9.28 -9.58
CA SER A 151 10.78 -10.47 -8.82
C SER A 151 11.29 -10.10 -7.43
N ILE A 152 12.01 -8.99 -7.27
CA ILE A 152 12.45 -8.49 -5.96
C ILE A 152 11.22 -8.12 -5.10
N GLY A 153 10.20 -7.51 -5.68
CA GLY A 153 8.94 -7.22 -5.00
C GLY A 153 8.26 -8.50 -4.47
N VAL A 154 8.17 -9.55 -5.29
CA VAL A 154 7.64 -10.86 -4.87
C VAL A 154 8.50 -11.49 -3.78
N ALA A 155 9.84 -11.46 -3.92
CA ALA A 155 10.74 -11.98 -2.91
C ALA A 155 10.58 -11.25 -1.56
N ALA A 156 10.35 -9.93 -1.58
CA ALA A 156 10.08 -9.17 -0.36
C ALA A 156 8.80 -9.62 0.35
N TYR A 157 7.74 -10.01 -0.40
CA TYR A 157 6.56 -10.66 0.19
C TYR A 157 6.94 -11.97 0.88
N CYS A 158 7.67 -12.84 0.20
CA CYS A 158 8.09 -14.14 0.77
C CYS A 158 8.89 -13.96 2.06
N ILE A 159 9.86 -13.06 2.07
CA ILE A 159 10.71 -12.80 3.25
C ILE A 159 9.85 -12.28 4.41
N ARG A 160 8.99 -11.29 4.17
CA ARG A 160 8.15 -10.72 5.21
C ARG A 160 7.20 -11.73 5.83
N TYR A 161 6.52 -12.52 5.00
CA TYR A 161 5.60 -13.55 5.50
C TYR A 161 6.34 -14.73 6.16
N ALA A 162 7.55 -15.06 5.72
CA ALA A 162 8.40 -16.02 6.43
C ALA A 162 8.72 -15.53 7.85
N ILE A 163 9.07 -14.23 8.01
CA ILE A 163 9.32 -13.65 9.33
C ILE A 163 8.07 -13.72 10.21
N PHE A 164 6.89 -13.36 9.68
CA PHE A 164 5.64 -13.41 10.44
C PHE A 164 5.22 -14.84 10.78
N GLY A 165 5.33 -15.76 9.81
CA GLY A 165 4.87 -17.14 9.94
C GLY A 165 5.69 -18.00 10.90
N THR A 166 6.97 -17.66 11.11
CA THR A 166 7.77 -18.39 12.09
C THR A 166 7.39 -18.10 13.54
N GLY A 167 6.83 -16.91 13.82
CA GLY A 167 6.46 -16.50 15.17
C GLY A 167 7.61 -16.45 16.20
N SER A 168 8.83 -16.80 15.78
CA SER A 168 9.99 -17.00 16.67
C SER A 168 10.88 -15.76 16.81
N PHE A 169 10.66 -14.75 15.98
CA PHE A 169 11.48 -13.55 16.03
C PHE A 169 11.02 -12.58 17.13
N PRO A 170 11.93 -11.80 17.73
CA PRO A 170 11.58 -10.72 18.64
C PRO A 170 10.60 -9.73 17.98
N VAL A 171 9.71 -9.13 18.77
CA VAL A 171 8.67 -8.18 18.31
C VAL A 171 9.27 -7.05 17.46
N TRP A 172 10.41 -6.49 17.85
CA TRP A 172 11.06 -5.43 17.10
C TRP A 172 11.49 -5.86 15.68
N VAL A 173 11.90 -7.13 15.48
CA VAL A 173 12.23 -7.66 14.14
C VAL A 173 10.97 -7.74 13.28
N MET A 174 9.86 -8.21 13.85
CA MET A 174 8.58 -8.28 13.16
C MET A 174 8.10 -6.89 12.73
N VAL A 175 8.22 -5.91 13.62
CA VAL A 175 7.86 -4.51 13.32
C VAL A 175 8.79 -3.93 12.25
N MET A 176 10.10 -4.10 12.37
CA MET A 176 11.05 -3.60 11.37
C MET A 176 10.89 -4.29 10.00
N SER A 177 10.42 -5.54 9.97
CA SER A 177 10.13 -6.24 8.72
C SER A 177 9.01 -5.57 7.91
N GLN A 178 8.22 -4.69 8.51
CA GLN A 178 7.26 -3.84 7.78
C GLN A 178 7.93 -2.97 6.71
N ALA A 179 9.23 -2.68 6.85
CA ALA A 179 9.97 -1.95 5.81
C ALA A 179 9.96 -2.70 4.46
N PHE A 180 9.84 -4.03 4.45
CA PHE A 180 9.66 -4.79 3.21
C PHE A 180 8.38 -4.43 2.46
N HIS A 181 7.38 -3.84 3.13
CA HIS A 181 6.15 -3.38 2.49
C HIS A 181 6.43 -2.38 1.35
N GLY A 182 7.40 -1.50 1.52
CA GLY A 182 7.80 -0.57 0.48
C GLY A 182 8.25 -1.29 -0.81
N PHE A 183 9.08 -2.33 -0.67
CA PHE A 183 9.48 -3.15 -1.81
C PHE A 183 8.30 -3.93 -2.39
N CYS A 184 7.44 -4.49 -1.53
CA CYS A 184 6.24 -5.20 -1.95
C CYS A 184 5.35 -4.33 -2.83
N TYR A 185 5.06 -3.11 -2.41
CA TYR A 185 4.16 -2.22 -3.13
C TYR A 185 4.84 -1.58 -4.35
N ALA A 186 5.96 -0.90 -4.15
CA ALA A 186 6.60 -0.14 -5.22
C ALA A 186 7.17 -1.05 -6.33
N PHE A 187 7.87 -2.13 -5.95
CA PHE A 187 8.54 -2.99 -6.93
C PHE A 187 7.59 -4.00 -7.58
N PHE A 188 6.46 -4.30 -6.94
CA PHE A 188 5.45 -5.13 -7.58
C PHE A 188 4.35 -4.29 -8.21
N PHE A 189 3.46 -3.66 -7.42
CA PHE A 189 2.28 -3.00 -7.95
C PHE A 189 2.59 -1.79 -8.82
N ALA A 190 3.39 -0.84 -8.33
CA ALA A 190 3.71 0.35 -9.11
C ALA A 190 4.51 0.00 -10.38
N ALA A 191 5.46 -0.93 -10.29
CA ALA A 191 6.18 -1.42 -11.46
C ALA A 191 5.26 -2.15 -12.45
N ALA A 192 4.25 -2.91 -11.97
CA ALA A 192 3.27 -3.59 -12.81
C ALA A 192 2.39 -2.58 -13.57
N TYR A 193 1.90 -1.52 -12.90
CA TYR A 193 1.15 -0.45 -13.58
C TYR A 193 1.97 0.25 -14.65
N ILE A 194 3.24 0.57 -14.37
CA ILE A 194 4.15 1.17 -15.37
C ILE A 194 4.41 0.20 -16.53
N TYR A 195 4.46 -1.11 -16.25
CA TYR A 195 4.65 -2.11 -17.30
C TYR A 195 3.40 -2.24 -18.19
N VAL A 196 2.21 -2.23 -17.61
CA VAL A 196 0.94 -2.18 -18.35
C VAL A 196 0.87 -0.96 -19.24
N ASP A 197 1.28 0.21 -18.72
CA ASP A 197 1.37 1.46 -19.48
C ASP A 197 2.27 1.34 -20.72
N LYS A 198 3.38 0.64 -20.59
CA LYS A 198 4.32 0.38 -21.70
C LYS A 198 3.83 -0.66 -22.71
N LEU A 199 3.01 -1.62 -22.27
CA LEU A 199 2.48 -2.67 -23.15
C LEU A 199 1.31 -2.20 -23.98
N ALA A 200 0.58 -1.22 -23.50
CA ALA A 200 -0.62 -0.68 -24.14
C ALA A 200 -0.25 0.42 -25.14
N ASP A 201 -0.93 0.41 -26.28
CA ASP A 201 -0.85 1.51 -27.24
C ASP A 201 -1.47 2.78 -26.63
N GLU A 202 -1.07 3.96 -27.13
CA GLU A 202 -1.47 5.25 -26.55
C GLU A 202 -2.98 5.41 -26.41
N ASP A 203 -3.74 4.94 -27.40
CA ASP A 203 -5.20 5.07 -27.45
C ASP A 203 -5.93 4.24 -26.39
N VAL A 204 -5.32 3.16 -25.91
CA VAL A 204 -5.94 2.21 -24.97
C VAL A 204 -5.27 2.16 -23.60
N ARG A 205 -4.24 2.95 -23.39
CA ARG A 205 -3.41 2.96 -22.17
C ARG A 205 -4.22 3.10 -20.88
N HIS A 206 -5.09 4.11 -20.83
CA HIS A 206 -5.94 4.33 -19.65
C HIS A 206 -6.93 3.18 -19.42
N SER A 207 -7.52 2.65 -20.50
CA SER A 207 -8.43 1.50 -20.41
C SER A 207 -7.71 0.23 -19.97
N ALA A 208 -6.47 0.02 -20.41
CA ALA A 208 -5.63 -1.10 -19.99
C ALA A 208 -5.30 -1.04 -18.49
N GLN A 209 -4.93 0.14 -17.99
CA GLN A 209 -4.69 0.36 -16.55
C GLN A 209 -5.97 0.17 -15.73
N THR A 210 -7.12 0.63 -16.24
CA THR A 210 -8.41 0.44 -15.58
C THR A 210 -8.79 -1.04 -15.50
N VAL A 211 -8.67 -1.78 -16.62
CA VAL A 211 -8.94 -3.24 -16.65
C VAL A 211 -8.01 -3.97 -15.69
N PHE A 212 -6.72 -3.65 -15.72
CA PHE A 212 -5.74 -4.22 -14.80
C PHE A 212 -6.10 -3.91 -13.33
N GLY A 213 -6.44 -2.65 -13.02
CA GLY A 213 -6.84 -2.22 -11.68
C GLY A 213 -8.08 -2.94 -11.16
N ILE A 214 -9.14 -3.09 -11.97
CA ILE A 214 -10.36 -3.80 -11.59
C ILE A 214 -10.08 -5.28 -11.25
N ILE A 215 -9.12 -5.90 -11.92
CA ILE A 215 -8.80 -7.32 -11.71
C ILE A 215 -8.00 -7.54 -10.43
N ILE A 216 -7.15 -6.58 -10.04
CA ILE A 216 -6.19 -6.74 -8.93
C ILE A 216 -6.59 -6.03 -7.64
N LEU A 217 -7.59 -5.15 -7.66
CA LEU A 217 -8.11 -4.44 -6.49
C LEU A 217 -9.40 -5.07 -5.99
#